data_6a9cbe8224d3b46d46f44fea8e01e29a
#
_entry.id   6a9cbe8224d3b46d46f44fea8e01e29a
#
_cell.length_a   1.000
_cell.length_b   1.000
_cell.length_c   1.000
_cell.angle_alpha   90.00
_cell.angle_beta   90.00
_cell.angle_gamma   90.00
#
_symmetry.space_group_name_H-M   'P 1'
#
loop_
_entity.id
_entity.type
_entity.pdbx_description
1 polymer ?
#
loop_
_entity_poly.entity_id
_entity_poly.type
_entity_poly.pdbx_seq_one_letter_code
_entity_poly.pdbx_strand_id
1 'polypeptide(L)'
;MKLRESLFSLILFIAVLSATGQTVTIDGTIRPRAEFRNGYKSLPLDDMSAAFAISQRTRLNALYNSNTFKAYISMQDIRVWGDVNQLDIGSSNKFALHQAWGEYFLHNGASIKLGRQELVYDDSRIFGNVGWAQQARAHDLGLFKYESSNVKLHIGFAFNQKKE
;
A
#
# COMPACT_ATOMS: atom_id res chain seq x y z
N MET A 1 6.94 -19.24 -36.07
CA MET A 1 5.88 -18.22 -36.26
C MET A 1 5.42 -17.63 -34.94
N LYS A 2 4.98 -18.41 -33.97
CA LYS A 2 4.45 -17.90 -32.64
C LYS A 2 5.43 -17.03 -31.83
N LEU A 3 6.72 -17.30 -31.84
CA LEU A 3 7.71 -16.53 -31.07
C LEU A 3 7.90 -15.09 -31.61
N ARG A 4 7.80 -14.94 -32.92
CA ARG A 4 7.97 -13.64 -33.64
C ARG A 4 6.74 -12.73 -33.38
N GLU A 5 5.54 -13.30 -33.30
CA GLU A 5 4.33 -12.57 -33.00
C GLU A 5 4.27 -12.16 -31.52
N SER A 6 4.77 -13.02 -30.62
CA SER A 6 4.89 -12.70 -29.19
C SER A 6 5.90 -11.57 -28.93
N LEU A 7 7.03 -11.57 -29.65
CA LEU A 7 8.03 -10.50 -29.54
C LEU A 7 7.49 -9.17 -30.09
N PHE A 8 6.75 -9.22 -31.19
CA PHE A 8 6.12 -8.04 -31.79
C PHE A 8 5.04 -7.44 -30.87
N SER A 9 4.24 -8.28 -30.20
CA SER A 9 3.25 -7.86 -29.21
C SER A 9 3.90 -7.23 -27.98
N LEU A 10 5.04 -7.78 -27.53
CA LEU A 10 5.79 -7.24 -26.39
C LEU A 10 6.42 -5.89 -26.73
N ILE A 11 6.98 -5.75 -27.92
CA ILE A 11 7.56 -4.47 -28.40
C ILE A 11 6.47 -3.41 -28.58
N LEU A 12 5.31 -3.79 -29.12
CA LEU A 12 4.16 -2.89 -29.27
C LEU A 12 3.63 -2.43 -27.90
N PHE A 13 3.61 -3.33 -26.90
CA PHE A 13 3.21 -2.99 -25.53
C PHE A 13 4.18 -1.99 -24.86
N ILE A 14 5.48 -2.14 -25.10
CA ILE A 14 6.51 -1.23 -24.59
C ILE A 14 6.44 0.14 -25.30
N ALA A 15 6.13 0.17 -26.59
CA ALA A 15 6.02 1.42 -27.35
C ALA A 15 4.82 2.31 -26.95
N VAL A 16 3.75 1.71 -26.42
CA VAL A 16 2.58 2.46 -25.92
C VAL A 16 2.87 3.23 -24.61
N LEU A 17 3.94 2.87 -23.91
CA LEU A 17 4.35 3.55 -22.66
C LEU A 17 5.08 4.89 -22.89
N SER A 18 5.32 5.28 -24.13
CA SER A 18 6.06 6.52 -24.49
C SER A 18 5.15 7.72 -24.74
N ALA A 19 3.92 7.74 -24.25
CA ALA A 19 3.03 8.89 -24.38
C ALA A 19 3.55 10.06 -23.50
N THR A 20 3.88 11.15 -24.14
CA THR A 20 4.38 12.38 -23.54
C THR A 20 3.41 12.91 -22.48
N GLY A 21 3.92 13.19 -21.27
CA GLY A 21 3.13 13.68 -20.14
C GLY A 21 2.68 12.61 -19.13
N GLN A 22 3.12 11.35 -19.31
CA GLN A 22 2.83 10.26 -18.40
C GLN A 22 4.13 9.78 -17.72
N THR A 23 4.05 9.49 -16.43
CA THR A 23 5.18 8.93 -15.68
C THR A 23 4.76 7.66 -14.95
N VAL A 24 5.66 6.67 -14.95
CA VAL A 24 5.55 5.48 -14.10
C VAL A 24 6.73 5.50 -13.14
N THR A 25 6.44 5.49 -11.86
CA THR A 25 7.44 5.42 -10.80
C THR A 25 7.29 4.09 -10.08
N ILE A 26 8.39 3.35 -9.97
CA ILE A 26 8.44 2.10 -9.20
C ILE A 26 9.45 2.30 -8.08
N ASP A 27 9.06 2.02 -6.85
CA ASP A 27 9.93 2.06 -5.69
C ASP A 27 9.69 0.84 -4.78
N GLY A 28 10.63 0.60 -3.88
CA GLY A 28 10.54 -0.49 -2.94
C GLY A 28 11.10 -0.13 -1.57
N THR A 29 10.59 -0.79 -0.54
CA THR A 29 11.05 -0.64 0.84
C THR A 29 11.22 -1.99 1.49
N ILE A 30 12.39 -2.22 2.10
CA ILE A 30 12.65 -3.36 2.98
C ILE A 30 12.92 -2.79 4.37
N ARG A 31 12.12 -3.18 5.36
CA ARG A 31 12.22 -2.69 6.74
C ARG A 31 12.24 -3.85 7.74
N PRO A 32 13.40 -4.42 8.03
CA PRO A 32 13.55 -5.32 9.17
C PRO A 32 13.52 -4.52 10.48
N ARG A 33 12.96 -5.12 11.54
CA ARG A 33 12.90 -4.53 12.88
C ARG A 33 13.10 -5.62 13.92
N ALA A 34 14.23 -5.54 14.63
CA ALA A 34 14.49 -6.38 15.79
C ALA A 34 13.84 -5.76 17.03
N GLU A 35 13.12 -6.57 17.79
CA GLU A 35 12.45 -6.17 19.02
C GLU A 35 12.78 -7.14 20.14
N PHE A 36 13.24 -6.60 21.25
CA PHE A 36 13.35 -7.29 22.52
C PHE A 36 12.24 -6.80 23.43
N ARG A 37 11.42 -7.70 23.93
CA ARG A 37 10.26 -7.38 24.76
C ARG A 37 10.36 -8.15 26.08
N ASN A 38 10.50 -7.39 27.16
CA ASN A 38 10.37 -7.89 28.51
C ASN A 38 9.14 -7.27 29.15
N GLY A 39 8.02 -7.98 29.05
CA GLY A 39 6.67 -7.43 29.28
C GLY A 39 6.09 -6.71 28.05
N TYR A 40 4.79 -6.80 27.83
CA TYR A 40 4.07 -6.12 26.77
C TYR A 40 2.63 -5.87 27.20
N LYS A 41 2.20 -4.61 27.19
CA LYS A 41 0.92 -4.11 27.75
C LYS A 41 0.78 -4.19 29.28
N SER A 42 1.63 -4.97 29.95
CA SER A 42 1.70 -5.07 31.41
C SER A 42 3.16 -5.20 31.83
N LEU A 43 3.45 -4.95 33.09
CA LEU A 43 4.76 -5.26 33.66
C LEU A 43 5.03 -6.78 33.56
N PRO A 44 6.29 -7.19 33.32
CA PRO A 44 6.63 -8.60 33.32
C PRO A 44 6.39 -9.20 34.73
N LEU A 45 5.90 -10.42 34.74
CA LEU A 45 5.88 -11.24 35.96
C LEU A 45 7.25 -11.91 36.14
N ASP A 46 7.57 -12.31 37.36
CA ASP A 46 8.89 -12.86 37.72
C ASP A 46 9.23 -14.17 36.94
N ASP A 47 8.22 -14.88 36.45
CA ASP A 47 8.33 -16.12 35.66
C ASP A 47 8.25 -15.91 34.16
N MET A 48 8.06 -14.69 33.68
CA MET A 48 7.97 -14.41 32.24
C MET A 48 9.35 -14.30 31.60
N SER A 49 9.61 -15.13 30.60
CA SER A 49 10.78 -14.98 29.74
C SER A 49 10.61 -13.82 28.74
N ALA A 50 11.68 -13.07 28.54
CA ALA A 50 11.69 -12.03 27.51
C ALA A 50 11.59 -12.65 26.11
N ALA A 51 10.85 -11.99 25.22
CA ALA A 51 10.71 -12.37 23.83
C ALA A 51 11.66 -11.54 22.94
N PHE A 52 12.29 -12.20 21.98
CA PHE A 52 13.05 -11.56 20.92
C PHE A 52 12.46 -11.98 19.57
N ALA A 53 12.22 -11.02 18.69
CA ALA A 53 11.72 -11.29 17.34
C ALA A 53 12.29 -10.28 16.35
N ILE A 54 12.48 -10.73 15.10
CA ILE A 54 12.80 -9.86 13.97
C ILE A 54 11.60 -9.90 13.03
N SER A 55 10.87 -8.79 12.96
CA SER A 55 9.78 -8.61 12.01
C SER A 55 10.29 -7.86 10.78
N GLN A 56 9.77 -8.18 9.60
CA GLN A 56 10.15 -7.54 8.35
C GLN A 56 8.92 -7.16 7.55
N ARG A 57 8.92 -5.95 7.01
CA ARG A 57 8.01 -5.52 5.95
C ARG A 57 8.80 -5.28 4.67
N THR A 58 8.39 -5.93 3.59
CA THR A 58 8.85 -5.65 2.24
C THR A 58 7.69 -5.07 1.45
N ARG A 59 7.86 -3.93 0.78
CA ARG A 59 6.87 -3.30 -0.11
C ARG A 59 7.45 -3.07 -1.48
N LEU A 60 6.60 -3.25 -2.49
CA LEU A 60 6.83 -2.80 -3.85
C LEU A 60 5.67 -1.88 -4.24
N ASN A 61 5.99 -0.70 -4.70
CA ASN A 61 5.05 0.33 -5.09
C ASN A 61 5.18 0.64 -6.57
N ALA A 62 4.05 0.90 -7.22
CA ALA A 62 3.99 1.41 -8.58
C ALA A 62 2.98 2.56 -8.65
N LEU A 63 3.43 3.71 -9.11
CA LEU A 63 2.61 4.90 -9.34
C LEU A 63 2.60 5.21 -10.83
N TYR A 64 1.43 5.20 -11.44
CA TYR A 64 1.17 5.82 -12.73
C TYR A 64 0.59 7.21 -12.52
N ASN A 65 1.12 8.20 -13.21
CA ASN A 65 0.67 9.58 -13.12
C ASN A 65 0.58 10.23 -14.50
N SER A 66 -0.58 10.78 -14.79
CA SER A 66 -0.84 11.62 -15.98
C SER A 66 -1.61 12.88 -15.59
N ASN A 67 -1.87 13.76 -16.56
CA ASN A 67 -2.61 14.99 -16.32
C ASN A 67 -4.07 14.79 -15.90
N THR A 68 -4.67 13.64 -16.27
CA THR A 68 -6.09 13.35 -16.04
C THR A 68 -6.33 12.22 -15.05
N PHE A 69 -5.30 11.41 -14.80
CA PHE A 69 -5.47 10.18 -14.01
C PHE A 69 -4.20 9.81 -13.25
N LYS A 70 -4.38 9.34 -12.02
CA LYS A 70 -3.35 8.64 -11.22
C LYS A 70 -3.83 7.25 -10.86
N ALA A 71 -2.91 6.28 -10.87
CA ALA A 71 -3.15 4.96 -10.29
C ALA A 71 -1.97 4.57 -9.42
N TYR A 72 -2.24 3.92 -8.31
CA TYR A 72 -1.22 3.48 -7.37
C TYR A 72 -1.51 2.08 -6.87
N ILE A 73 -0.48 1.26 -6.86
CA ILE A 73 -0.50 -0.08 -6.30
C ILE A 73 0.65 -0.19 -5.31
N SER A 74 0.37 -0.70 -4.12
CA SER A 74 1.36 -1.05 -3.10
C SER A 74 1.11 -2.47 -2.63
N MET A 75 2.02 -3.35 -2.97
CA MET A 75 2.03 -4.75 -2.54
C MET A 75 2.99 -4.90 -1.36
N GLN A 76 2.63 -5.66 -0.34
CA GLN A 76 3.49 -5.89 0.81
C GLN A 76 3.52 -7.33 1.25
N ASP A 77 4.67 -7.73 1.74
CA ASP A 77 4.89 -8.95 2.51
C ASP A 77 5.30 -8.57 3.94
N ILE A 78 4.67 -9.21 4.92
CA ILE A 78 4.96 -8.98 6.34
C ILE A 78 5.19 -10.33 7.00
N ARG A 79 6.37 -10.49 7.61
CA ARG A 79 6.76 -11.73 8.26
C ARG A 79 7.58 -11.50 9.53
N VAL A 80 7.62 -12.50 10.36
CA VAL A 80 8.61 -12.64 11.44
C VAL A 80 9.62 -13.69 10.97
N TRP A 81 10.90 -13.41 11.14
CA TRP A 81 11.94 -14.36 10.73
C TRP A 81 11.82 -15.66 11.51
N GLY A 82 11.87 -16.77 10.81
CA GLY A 82 11.72 -18.12 11.38
C GLY A 82 10.27 -18.59 11.59
N ASP A 83 9.25 -17.79 11.27
CA ASP A 83 7.84 -18.19 11.40
C ASP A 83 7.32 -19.02 10.21
N VAL A 84 8.12 -19.16 9.15
CA VAL A 84 7.83 -20.00 7.98
C VAL A 84 8.99 -20.98 7.80
N ASN A 85 8.67 -22.26 7.68
CA ASN A 85 9.65 -23.30 7.39
C ASN A 85 10.31 -23.07 6.03
N GLN A 86 11.59 -23.40 5.90
CA GLN A 86 12.37 -23.17 4.66
C GLN A 86 11.77 -23.87 3.43
N LEU A 87 11.09 -25.00 3.62
CA LEU A 87 10.48 -25.82 2.57
C LEU A 87 8.97 -25.60 2.42
N ASP A 88 8.37 -24.73 3.24
CA ASP A 88 6.94 -24.45 3.21
C ASP A 88 6.66 -23.14 2.44
N ILE A 89 6.30 -23.28 1.18
CA ILE A 89 6.05 -22.15 0.27
C ILE A 89 4.57 -21.70 0.29
N GLY A 90 3.67 -22.37 1.01
CA GLY A 90 2.23 -22.15 0.79
C GLY A 90 1.33 -21.95 2.00
N SER A 91 1.71 -22.32 3.20
CA SER A 91 0.77 -22.42 4.33
C SER A 91 0.47 -21.11 5.05
N SER A 92 1.28 -20.06 4.87
CA SER A 92 1.06 -18.77 5.51
C SER A 92 1.33 -17.61 4.55
N ASN A 93 0.40 -17.37 3.61
CA ASN A 93 0.50 -16.25 2.71
C ASN A 93 0.36 -14.94 3.48
N LYS A 94 1.46 -14.23 3.69
CA LYS A 94 1.53 -12.91 4.35
C LYS A 94 1.61 -11.76 3.34
N PHE A 95 1.47 -12.10 2.06
CA PHE A 95 1.38 -11.13 0.99
C PHE A 95 0.02 -10.45 1.00
N ALA A 96 0.01 -9.14 0.94
CA ALA A 96 -1.20 -8.33 0.93
C ALA A 96 -1.12 -7.18 -0.05
N LEU A 97 -2.25 -6.86 -0.65
CA LEU A 97 -2.43 -5.61 -1.37
C LEU A 97 -2.70 -4.51 -0.34
N HIS A 98 -1.67 -3.70 -0.04
CA HIS A 98 -1.77 -2.64 0.95
C HIS A 98 -2.55 -1.44 0.45
N GLN A 99 -2.27 -1.00 -0.78
CA GLN A 99 -3.03 0.02 -1.48
C GLN A 99 -3.26 -0.37 -2.93
N ALA A 100 -4.44 -0.06 -3.45
CA ALA A 100 -4.80 -0.15 -4.87
C ALA A 100 -5.91 0.85 -5.14
N TRP A 101 -5.57 1.96 -5.76
CA TRP A 101 -6.53 3.04 -6.03
C TRP A 101 -6.26 3.74 -7.36
N GLY A 102 -7.33 4.31 -7.91
CA GLY A 102 -7.29 5.23 -9.02
C GLY A 102 -7.87 6.59 -8.63
N GLU A 103 -7.29 7.66 -9.14
CA GLU A 103 -7.78 9.03 -8.97
C GLU A 103 -7.95 9.69 -10.34
N TYR A 104 -9.15 10.15 -10.63
CA TYR A 104 -9.48 10.87 -11.85
C TYR A 104 -9.64 12.36 -11.54
N PHE A 105 -8.89 13.20 -12.27
CA PHE A 105 -8.94 14.64 -12.12
C PHE A 105 -10.03 15.22 -13.00
N LEU A 106 -10.94 15.94 -12.36
CA LEU A 106 -11.98 16.72 -12.99
C LEU A 106 -11.46 18.17 -13.24
N HIS A 107 -12.29 19.01 -13.80
CA HIS A 107 -11.95 20.43 -13.94
C HIS A 107 -12.01 21.17 -12.59
N ASN A 108 -11.32 22.34 -12.52
CA ASN A 108 -11.40 23.28 -11.40
C ASN A 108 -10.96 22.72 -10.03
N GLY A 109 -9.95 21.85 -10.00
CA GLY A 109 -9.39 21.34 -8.75
C GLY A 109 -10.20 20.23 -8.08
N ALA A 110 -11.21 19.68 -8.77
CA ALA A 110 -11.95 18.54 -8.28
C ALA A 110 -11.32 17.23 -8.74
N SER A 111 -11.40 16.16 -7.91
CA SER A 111 -11.03 14.80 -8.27
C SER A 111 -11.88 13.77 -7.56
N ILE A 112 -11.89 12.55 -8.11
CA ILE A 112 -12.52 11.38 -7.50
C ILE A 112 -11.45 10.30 -7.37
N LYS A 113 -11.22 9.82 -6.15
CA LYS A 113 -10.28 8.76 -5.82
C LYS A 113 -11.01 7.55 -5.27
N LEU A 114 -10.83 6.40 -5.88
CA LEU A 114 -11.54 5.17 -5.54
C LEU A 114 -10.55 4.03 -5.29
N GLY A 115 -10.84 3.20 -4.29
CA GLY A 115 -10.11 1.98 -4.00
C GLY A 115 -9.51 1.94 -2.60
N ARG A 116 -8.61 0.97 -2.39
CA ARG A 116 -7.92 0.77 -1.11
C ARG A 116 -6.78 1.77 -0.98
N GLN A 117 -6.84 2.63 0.03
CA GLN A 117 -5.92 3.75 0.19
C GLN A 117 -5.64 4.09 1.65
N GLU A 118 -4.48 4.64 1.90
CA GLU A 118 -4.18 5.29 3.17
C GLU A 118 -4.94 6.63 3.26
N LEU A 119 -5.45 6.93 4.45
CA LEU A 119 -5.96 8.25 4.82
C LEU A 119 -5.00 8.86 5.83
N VAL A 120 -4.40 9.98 5.45
CA VAL A 120 -3.50 10.73 6.33
C VAL A 120 -3.89 12.18 6.27
N TYR A 121 -4.34 12.72 7.39
CA TYR A 121 -4.70 14.11 7.55
C TYR A 121 -4.01 14.71 8.77
N ASP A 122 -3.60 15.95 8.62
CA ASP A 122 -2.98 16.77 9.67
C ASP A 122 -1.78 16.03 10.32
N ASP A 123 -1.79 15.91 11.63
CA ASP A 123 -0.76 15.24 12.42
C ASP A 123 -1.04 13.74 12.67
N SER A 124 -1.94 13.14 11.90
CA SER A 124 -2.36 11.73 12.02
C SER A 124 -3.10 11.36 13.30
N ARG A 125 -3.64 12.31 14.05
CA ARG A 125 -4.38 12.04 15.30
C ARG A 125 -5.64 11.24 15.07
N ILE A 126 -6.42 11.61 14.05
CA ILE A 126 -7.69 10.95 13.72
C ILE A 126 -7.47 10.01 12.55
N PHE A 127 -6.95 10.53 11.44
CA PHE A 127 -6.66 9.76 10.24
C PHE A 127 -5.15 9.68 10.00
N GLY A 128 -4.61 8.48 10.23
CA GLY A 128 -3.20 8.18 10.02
C GLY A 128 -3.00 6.76 9.51
N ASN A 129 -1.93 6.56 8.77
CA ASN A 129 -1.60 5.26 8.17
C ASN A 129 -0.94 4.27 9.13
N VAL A 130 -0.68 4.67 10.38
CA VAL A 130 -0.02 3.83 11.39
C VAL A 130 1.29 3.24 10.85
N GLY A 131 2.07 4.05 10.13
CA GLY A 131 3.26 3.63 9.41
C GLY A 131 4.34 3.00 10.29
N TRP A 132 4.33 3.27 11.60
CA TRP A 132 5.21 2.67 12.60
C TRP A 132 4.91 1.17 12.83
N ALA A 133 3.67 0.72 12.67
CA ALA A 133 3.32 -0.70 12.71
C ALA A 133 3.76 -1.40 11.41
N GLN A 134 4.01 -2.71 11.49
CA GLN A 134 4.49 -3.45 10.31
C GLN A 134 3.44 -3.47 9.20
N GLN A 135 2.17 -3.74 9.52
CA GLN A 135 1.08 -3.82 8.54
C GLN A 135 0.65 -2.46 8.00
N ALA A 136 0.79 -1.38 8.79
CA ALA A 136 0.19 -0.07 8.55
C ALA A 136 -1.34 -0.15 8.40
N ARG A 137 -1.99 0.93 7.93
CA ARG A 137 -3.46 1.01 7.82
C ARG A 137 -3.86 1.57 6.46
N ALA A 138 -4.79 0.91 5.79
CA ALA A 138 -5.46 1.39 4.59
C ALA A 138 -6.96 1.10 4.69
N HIS A 139 -7.76 1.84 3.92
CA HIS A 139 -9.22 1.79 3.93
C HIS A 139 -9.74 1.60 2.51
N ASP A 140 -10.82 0.82 2.37
CA ASP A 140 -11.55 0.67 1.11
C ASP A 140 -12.64 1.75 1.07
N LEU A 141 -12.44 2.77 0.22
CA LEU A 141 -13.35 3.91 0.16
C LEU A 141 -13.34 4.64 -1.18
N GLY A 142 -14.39 5.42 -1.41
CA GLY A 142 -14.46 6.46 -2.40
C GLY A 142 -14.24 7.83 -1.75
N LEU A 143 -13.45 8.69 -2.36
CA LEU A 143 -13.12 10.02 -1.88
C LEU A 143 -13.35 11.04 -3.00
N PHE A 144 -14.28 11.97 -2.81
CA PHE A 144 -14.38 13.17 -3.60
C PHE A 144 -13.47 14.23 -2.97
N LYS A 145 -12.67 14.91 -3.78
CA LYS A 145 -11.76 15.96 -3.35
C LYS A 145 -12.02 17.22 -4.16
N TYR A 146 -12.02 18.33 -3.49
CA TYR A 146 -11.98 19.65 -4.11
C TYR A 146 -10.87 20.45 -3.44
N GLU A 147 -9.87 20.86 -4.22
CA GLU A 147 -8.72 21.59 -3.72
C GLU A 147 -8.51 22.86 -4.58
N SER A 148 -8.59 24.00 -3.91
CA SER A 148 -8.27 25.31 -4.48
C SER A 148 -7.21 26.02 -3.62
N SER A 149 -6.80 27.23 -4.00
CA SER A 149 -5.82 28.00 -3.23
C SER A 149 -6.24 28.25 -1.76
N ASN A 150 -7.54 28.39 -1.51
CA ASN A 150 -8.06 28.81 -0.21
C ASN A 150 -8.93 27.76 0.49
N VAL A 151 -9.38 26.71 -0.23
CA VAL A 151 -10.33 25.73 0.31
C VAL A 151 -9.86 24.34 -0.08
N LYS A 152 -9.85 23.44 0.92
CA LYS A 152 -9.70 21.99 0.72
C LYS A 152 -10.90 21.30 1.34
N LEU A 153 -11.69 20.62 0.51
CA LEU A 153 -12.85 19.84 0.92
C LEU A 153 -12.68 18.41 0.45
N HIS A 154 -12.71 17.47 1.38
CA HIS A 154 -12.68 16.04 1.07
C HIS A 154 -13.91 15.37 1.68
N ILE A 155 -14.66 14.62 0.87
CA ILE A 155 -15.84 13.87 1.30
C ILE A 155 -15.59 12.40 0.97
N GLY A 156 -15.56 11.56 1.99
CA GLY A 156 -15.27 10.12 1.88
C GLY A 156 -16.45 9.24 2.22
N PHE A 157 -16.59 8.13 1.48
CA PHE A 157 -17.56 7.08 1.73
C PHE A 157 -16.83 5.74 1.80
N ALA A 158 -16.99 5.05 2.93
CA ALA A 158 -16.47 3.70 3.14
C ALA A 158 -17.63 2.73 3.39
N PHE A 159 -17.53 1.56 2.80
CA PHE A 159 -18.47 0.48 3.06
C PHE A 159 -17.70 -0.71 3.65
N ASN A 160 -17.99 -1.02 4.91
CA ASN A 160 -17.39 -2.14 5.61
C ASN A 160 -18.43 -3.27 5.72
N GLN A 161 -18.24 -4.31 4.91
CA GLN A 161 -19.08 -5.50 5.02
C GLN A 161 -18.71 -6.29 6.27
N LYS A 162 -19.69 -6.56 7.13
CA LYS A 162 -19.50 -7.53 8.22
C LYS A 162 -19.41 -8.92 7.60
N LYS A 163 -18.41 -9.69 8.00
CA LYS A 163 -18.43 -11.13 7.72
C LYS A 163 -19.60 -11.73 8.49
N GLU A 164 -20.52 -12.34 7.77
CA GLU A 164 -21.50 -13.24 8.35
C GLU A 164 -20.84 -14.51 8.84
#